data_351323a26dfd0cc751ae05723e94bab2
#
_entry.id   351323a26dfd0cc751ae05723e94bab2
#
_cell.length_a   1.000
_cell.length_b   1.000
_cell.length_c   1.000
_cell.angle_alpha   90.00
_cell.angle_beta   90.00
_cell.angle_gamma   90.00
#
_symmetry.space_group_name_H-M   'P 1'
#
loop_
_entity.id
_entity.type
_entity.pdbx_description
1 polymer ?
#
loop_
_entity_poly.entity_id
_entity_poly.type
_entity_poly.pdbx_seq_one_letter_code
_entity_poly.pdbx_strand_id
1 'polypeptide(L)'
;MTSRRIFIKQISALAVLGLAATNTFARNFVKTAVRIGNDFKKKVIDIIESLKSEGSNVVKKVMDGKTYVFDPYTHYPYDGGITDEKTGYRIFFHAHRPNEYGHFHTFATDENGDLIHLVLISMNKEGEPIALATVNRWVTDDKYVKADLLKNYLDEFQMNPDLFVEKRVVEFVYNILNAYKETIYELFDKRDEWIKDYVNKNFNEPFEDREYEILSE
;
A
#
# COMPACT_ATOMS: atom_id res chain seq x y z
N MET A 1 12.06 12.24 19.36
CA MET A 1 12.87 11.18 18.72
C MET A 1 12.53 9.82 19.34
N THR A 2 11.35 9.28 19.09
CA THR A 2 10.98 7.94 19.61
C THR A 2 9.70 7.51 18.89
N SER A 3 9.80 6.92 17.72
CA SER A 3 8.63 6.20 17.16
C SER A 3 8.89 5.36 15.88
N ARG A 4 10.10 4.84 15.66
CA ARG A 4 10.39 4.08 14.43
C ARG A 4 10.75 2.60 14.62
N ARG A 5 10.58 2.06 15.84
CA ARG A 5 10.87 0.63 16.13
C ARG A 5 9.61 -0.21 16.37
N ILE A 6 8.43 0.30 16.07
CA ILE A 6 7.16 -0.31 16.49
C ILE A 6 6.58 -1.22 15.41
N PHE A 7 6.85 -0.99 14.12
CA PHE A 7 6.18 -1.72 13.04
C PHE A 7 6.44 -3.24 13.04
N ILE A 8 7.66 -3.66 13.31
CA ILE A 8 7.98 -5.11 13.36
C ILE A 8 7.51 -5.78 14.65
N LYS A 9 7.36 -5.03 15.76
CA LYS A 9 6.88 -5.58 17.04
C LYS A 9 5.36 -5.59 17.19
N GLN A 10 4.63 -4.80 16.42
CA GLN A 10 3.15 -4.76 16.46
C GLN A 10 2.46 -5.86 15.64
N ILE A 11 3.21 -6.72 14.97
CA ILE A 11 2.68 -7.98 14.41
C ILE A 11 2.02 -8.86 15.51
N SER A 12 2.28 -8.60 16.80
CA SER A 12 1.81 -9.41 17.92
C SER A 12 0.69 -8.83 18.75
N ALA A 13 0.20 -7.63 18.47
CA ALA A 13 -0.86 -7.00 19.26
C ALA A 13 -1.95 -6.40 18.35
N LEU A 14 -2.82 -7.26 17.79
CA LEU A 14 -4.17 -6.84 17.55
C LEU A 14 -4.78 -6.52 18.92
N ALA A 15 -4.87 -5.24 19.26
CA ALA A 15 -5.79 -4.80 20.30
C ALA A 15 -7.21 -5.08 19.77
N VAL A 16 -7.72 -6.25 20.10
CA VAL A 16 -9.13 -6.58 20.00
C VAL A 16 -9.82 -5.62 20.96
N LEU A 17 -10.30 -4.50 20.45
CA LEU A 17 -11.29 -3.68 21.13
C LEU A 17 -12.47 -4.59 21.42
N GLY A 18 -12.67 -4.85 22.72
CA GLY A 18 -13.65 -5.79 23.25
C GLY A 18 -15.07 -5.31 22.98
N LEU A 19 -15.59 -5.70 21.84
CA LEU A 19 -17.01 -6.00 21.71
C LEU A 19 -17.15 -7.48 22.03
N ALA A 20 -17.66 -7.79 23.20
CA ALA A 20 -18.03 -9.13 23.59
C ALA A 20 -19.10 -9.63 22.57
N ALA A 21 -18.63 -10.19 21.46
CA ALA A 21 -19.51 -10.84 20.50
C ALA A 21 -20.06 -12.07 21.18
N THR A 22 -21.26 -11.95 21.74
CA THR A 22 -22.03 -13.04 22.34
C THR A 22 -22.56 -14.02 21.28
N ASN A 23 -22.34 -13.71 19.99
CA ASN A 23 -22.83 -14.49 18.88
C ASN A 23 -21.70 -15.35 18.29
N THR A 24 -21.92 -16.67 18.21
CA THR A 24 -21.00 -17.66 17.63
C THR A 24 -20.62 -17.30 16.19
N PHE A 25 -21.54 -16.70 15.41
CA PHE A 25 -21.29 -16.27 14.04
C PHE A 25 -20.19 -15.17 13.98
N ALA A 26 -20.32 -14.13 14.79
CA ALA A 26 -19.33 -13.05 14.85
C ALA A 26 -17.94 -13.56 15.27
N ARG A 27 -17.88 -14.49 16.25
CA ARG A 27 -16.61 -15.12 16.65
C ARG A 27 -15.99 -15.95 15.53
N ASN A 28 -16.77 -16.68 14.79
CA ASN A 28 -16.28 -17.47 13.65
C ASN A 28 -15.82 -16.57 12.51
N PHE A 29 -16.55 -15.49 12.23
CA PHE A 29 -16.15 -14.49 11.22
C PHE A 29 -14.81 -13.86 11.57
N VAL A 30 -14.62 -13.35 12.80
CA VAL A 30 -13.34 -12.78 13.26
C VAL A 30 -12.20 -13.79 13.17
N LYS A 31 -12.40 -15.04 13.60
CA LYS A 31 -11.37 -16.09 13.47
C LYS A 31 -11.01 -16.36 12.01
N THR A 32 -11.98 -16.37 11.11
CA THR A 32 -11.75 -16.58 9.67
C THR A 32 -10.98 -15.41 9.07
N ALA A 33 -11.36 -14.16 9.36
CA ALA A 33 -10.66 -12.97 8.87
C ALA A 33 -9.20 -12.92 9.36
N VAL A 34 -8.95 -13.21 10.64
CA VAL A 34 -7.59 -13.29 11.20
C VAL A 34 -6.77 -14.39 10.51
N ARG A 35 -7.35 -15.57 10.24
CA ARG A 35 -6.67 -16.65 9.55
C ARG A 35 -6.30 -16.26 8.11
N ILE A 36 -7.22 -15.66 7.37
CA ILE A 36 -6.99 -15.20 5.98
C ILE A 36 -5.86 -14.17 5.96
N GLY A 37 -5.88 -13.16 6.85
CA GLY A 37 -4.81 -12.17 6.94
C GLY A 37 -3.45 -12.80 7.26
N ASN A 38 -3.40 -13.83 8.11
CA ASN A 38 -2.16 -14.57 8.41
C ASN A 38 -1.65 -15.39 7.22
N ASP A 39 -2.54 -15.94 6.39
CA ASP A 39 -2.17 -16.66 5.18
C ASP A 39 -1.51 -15.72 4.15
N PHE A 40 -2.01 -14.50 3.99
CA PHE A 40 -1.39 -13.48 3.14
C PHE A 40 -0.03 -13.01 3.70
N LYS A 41 0.09 -12.77 5.01
CA LYS A 41 1.37 -12.45 5.66
C LYS A 41 2.41 -13.54 5.43
N LYS A 42 2.00 -14.80 5.53
CA LYS A 42 2.89 -15.92 5.26
C LYS A 42 3.39 -15.89 3.81
N LYS A 43 2.52 -15.64 2.82
CA LYS A 43 2.92 -15.54 1.42
C LYS A 43 3.91 -14.39 1.18
N VAL A 44 3.74 -13.25 1.84
CA VAL A 44 4.71 -12.14 1.78
C VAL A 44 6.08 -12.60 2.27
N ILE A 45 6.14 -13.29 3.42
CA ILE A 45 7.39 -13.82 3.99
C ILE A 45 8.01 -14.84 3.04
N ASP A 46 7.22 -15.79 2.53
CA ASP A 46 7.67 -16.83 1.60
C ASP A 46 8.31 -16.21 0.33
N ILE A 47 7.72 -15.12 -0.20
CA ILE A 47 8.27 -14.38 -1.36
C ILE A 47 9.62 -13.74 -0.99
N ILE A 48 9.70 -13.04 0.14
CA ILE A 48 10.94 -12.39 0.60
C ILE A 48 12.04 -13.43 0.77
N GLU A 49 11.77 -14.54 1.46
CA GLU A 49 12.74 -15.61 1.72
C GLU A 49 13.18 -16.31 0.42
N SER A 50 12.24 -16.57 -0.49
CA SER A 50 12.54 -17.14 -1.81
C SER A 50 13.50 -16.25 -2.60
N LEU A 51 13.21 -14.95 -2.70
CA LEU A 51 14.08 -14.00 -3.40
C LEU A 51 15.44 -13.85 -2.73
N LYS A 52 15.48 -13.85 -1.41
CA LYS A 52 16.72 -13.79 -0.61
C LYS A 52 17.60 -15.01 -0.85
N SER A 53 17.01 -16.20 -0.98
CA SER A 53 17.76 -17.44 -1.28
C SER A 53 18.43 -17.40 -2.66
N GLU A 54 17.91 -16.58 -3.58
CA GLU A 54 18.47 -16.31 -4.91
C GLU A 54 19.50 -15.15 -4.91
N GLY A 55 19.84 -14.58 -3.74
CA GLY A 55 20.72 -13.40 -3.64
C GLY A 55 20.06 -12.10 -4.12
N SER A 56 18.72 -12.07 -4.17
CA SER A 56 17.91 -10.95 -4.66
C SER A 56 16.88 -10.48 -3.63
N ASN A 57 16.04 -9.55 -4.00
CA ASN A 57 14.89 -9.09 -3.21
C ASN A 57 13.85 -8.41 -4.13
N VAL A 58 12.67 -8.08 -3.59
CA VAL A 58 11.56 -7.50 -4.34
C VAL A 58 11.95 -6.19 -5.05
N VAL A 59 12.73 -5.33 -4.38
CA VAL A 59 13.16 -4.04 -4.95
C VAL A 59 14.12 -4.25 -6.13
N LYS A 60 15.09 -5.13 -6.00
CA LYS A 60 15.98 -5.47 -7.12
C LYS A 60 15.22 -6.08 -8.31
N LYS A 61 14.20 -6.89 -8.01
CA LYS A 61 13.38 -7.54 -9.05
C LYS A 61 12.48 -6.56 -9.78
N VAL A 62 11.82 -5.62 -9.08
CA VAL A 62 10.98 -4.60 -9.75
C VAL A 62 11.83 -3.64 -10.59
N MET A 63 13.06 -3.38 -10.18
CA MET A 63 14.00 -2.54 -10.97
C MET A 63 14.46 -3.22 -12.28
N ASP A 64 14.29 -4.52 -12.40
CA ASP A 64 14.54 -5.30 -13.62
C ASP A 64 15.93 -5.04 -14.25
N GLY A 65 16.96 -5.02 -13.41
CA GLY A 65 18.34 -4.76 -13.84
C GLY A 65 18.68 -3.30 -14.15
N LYS A 66 17.73 -2.39 -14.03
CA LYS A 66 17.95 -0.95 -14.23
C LYS A 66 18.75 -0.35 -13.06
N THR A 67 19.47 0.73 -13.36
CA THR A 67 20.17 1.50 -12.33
C THR A 67 19.18 2.16 -11.38
N TYR A 68 19.48 2.10 -10.08
CA TYR A 68 18.74 2.85 -9.07
C TYR A 68 18.94 4.35 -9.25
N VAL A 69 17.86 5.10 -9.33
CA VAL A 69 17.83 6.56 -9.42
C VAL A 69 16.98 7.09 -8.28
N PHE A 70 17.50 8.08 -7.53
CA PHE A 70 16.78 8.75 -6.46
C PHE A 70 16.18 10.04 -7.01
N ASP A 71 15.00 9.92 -7.62
CA ASP A 71 14.20 11.06 -8.11
C ASP A 71 12.71 10.66 -8.21
N PRO A 72 11.78 11.64 -8.25
CA PRO A 72 10.35 11.37 -8.30
C PRO A 72 9.81 10.97 -9.68
N TYR A 73 10.63 10.99 -10.74
CA TYR A 73 10.19 10.80 -12.13
C TYR A 73 10.56 9.44 -12.71
N THR A 74 11.57 8.77 -12.13
CA THR A 74 12.00 7.45 -12.60
C THR A 74 11.12 6.36 -12.02
N HIS A 75 10.27 5.75 -12.85
CA HIS A 75 9.41 4.64 -12.46
C HIS A 75 9.99 3.29 -12.87
N TYR A 76 9.83 2.29 -12.01
CA TYR A 76 10.21 0.90 -12.25
C TYR A 76 8.96 0.02 -12.26
N PRO A 77 8.93 -1.06 -13.10
CA PRO A 77 10.00 -1.51 -13.99
C PRO A 77 10.15 -0.67 -15.27
N TYR A 78 9.18 0.17 -15.63
CA TYR A 78 9.15 1.06 -16.78
C TYR A 78 8.21 2.24 -16.51
N ASP A 79 8.26 3.23 -17.37
CA ASP A 79 7.39 4.40 -17.25
C ASP A 79 5.90 3.99 -17.27
N GLY A 80 5.12 4.57 -16.35
CA GLY A 80 3.72 4.17 -16.13
C GLY A 80 3.54 2.89 -15.31
N GLY A 81 4.61 2.12 -15.01
CA GLY A 81 4.54 0.92 -14.16
C GLY A 81 3.86 -0.29 -14.81
N ILE A 82 3.46 -1.26 -13.99
CA ILE A 82 2.74 -2.46 -14.40
C ILE A 82 1.23 -2.15 -14.32
N THR A 83 0.53 -2.22 -15.44
CA THR A 83 -0.92 -1.95 -15.53
C THR A 83 -1.66 -3.21 -15.97
N ASP A 84 -2.71 -3.57 -15.26
CA ASP A 84 -3.66 -4.58 -15.69
C ASP A 84 -4.88 -3.90 -16.34
N GLU A 85 -4.87 -3.83 -17.66
CA GLU A 85 -5.94 -3.21 -18.44
C GLU A 85 -7.31 -3.89 -18.29
N LYS A 86 -7.34 -5.14 -17.80
CA LYS A 86 -8.60 -5.88 -17.59
C LYS A 86 -9.29 -5.50 -16.30
N THR A 87 -8.50 -5.23 -15.27
CA THR A 87 -9.01 -4.93 -13.93
C THR A 87 -8.89 -3.46 -13.57
N GLY A 88 -8.12 -2.67 -14.34
CA GLY A 88 -7.89 -1.25 -14.11
C GLY A 88 -6.91 -0.93 -12.98
N TYR A 89 -6.18 -1.94 -12.45
CA TYR A 89 -5.20 -1.70 -11.38
C TYR A 89 -3.80 -1.49 -11.95
N ARG A 90 -3.02 -0.67 -11.24
CA ARG A 90 -1.65 -0.31 -11.61
C ARG A 90 -0.76 -0.26 -10.39
N ILE A 91 0.50 -0.65 -10.58
CA ILE A 91 1.57 -0.51 -9.58
C ILE A 91 2.85 -0.03 -10.24
N PHE A 92 3.61 0.81 -9.54
CA PHE A 92 5.00 1.11 -9.89
C PHE A 92 5.85 1.34 -8.64
N PHE A 93 7.15 1.24 -8.79
CA PHE A 93 8.12 1.53 -7.75
C PHE A 93 8.97 2.72 -8.15
N HIS A 94 9.27 3.62 -7.22
CA HIS A 94 10.26 4.68 -7.40
C HIS A 94 10.89 5.10 -6.06
N ALA A 95 11.86 6.04 -6.08
CA ALA A 95 12.61 6.43 -4.90
C ALA A 95 12.89 7.92 -4.90
N HIS A 96 12.33 8.66 -3.94
CA HIS A 96 12.62 10.08 -3.76
C HIS A 96 12.43 10.55 -2.30
N ARG A 97 11.99 9.66 -1.40
CA ARG A 97 11.76 10.01 0.00
C ARG A 97 12.94 9.60 0.89
N PRO A 98 13.35 10.44 1.85
CA PRO A 98 14.36 10.07 2.82
C PRO A 98 13.84 8.98 3.79
N ASN A 99 14.76 8.20 4.35
CA ASN A 99 14.51 7.14 5.34
C ASN A 99 13.83 5.87 4.83
N GLU A 100 13.70 5.73 3.53
CA GLU A 100 13.34 4.49 2.83
C GLU A 100 14.27 4.29 1.63
N TYR A 101 14.27 3.10 1.06
CA TYR A 101 15.01 2.86 -0.18
C TYR A 101 14.16 3.25 -1.41
N GLY A 102 12.86 3.21 -1.28
CA GLY A 102 11.85 3.57 -2.26
C GLY A 102 10.51 2.99 -1.86
N HIS A 103 9.51 3.18 -2.70
CA HIS A 103 8.16 2.73 -2.39
C HIS A 103 7.39 2.31 -3.62
N PHE A 104 6.42 1.41 -3.42
CA PHE A 104 5.39 1.13 -4.40
C PHE A 104 4.24 2.11 -4.24
N HIS A 105 3.73 2.62 -5.35
CA HIS A 105 2.40 3.17 -5.44
C HIS A 105 1.45 2.14 -6.02
N THR A 106 0.23 2.14 -5.52
CA THR A 106 -0.86 1.28 -6.00
C THR A 106 -2.06 2.13 -6.39
N PHE A 107 -2.66 1.82 -7.54
CA PHE A 107 -3.77 2.60 -8.10
C PHE A 107 -4.89 1.69 -8.57
N ALA A 108 -6.11 2.25 -8.54
CA ALA A 108 -7.24 1.81 -9.34
C ALA A 108 -7.51 2.83 -10.46
N THR A 109 -8.24 2.41 -11.47
CA THR A 109 -8.76 3.28 -12.53
C THR A 109 -10.28 3.25 -12.47
N ASP A 110 -10.92 4.42 -12.46
CA ASP A 110 -12.38 4.50 -12.47
C ASP A 110 -12.97 4.31 -13.88
N GLU A 111 -14.30 4.34 -13.98
CA GLU A 111 -15.04 4.18 -15.23
C GLU A 111 -14.75 5.27 -16.29
N ASN A 112 -14.19 6.40 -15.89
CA ASN A 112 -13.82 7.51 -16.79
C ASN A 112 -12.34 7.44 -17.22
N GLY A 113 -11.57 6.48 -16.67
CA GLY A 113 -10.15 6.34 -16.90
C GLY A 113 -9.27 7.17 -15.96
N ASP A 114 -9.87 7.82 -14.93
CA ASP A 114 -9.12 8.59 -13.93
C ASP A 114 -8.41 7.64 -12.96
N LEU A 115 -7.14 7.94 -12.67
CA LEU A 115 -6.38 7.21 -11.66
C LEU A 115 -6.82 7.61 -10.25
N ILE A 116 -6.88 6.64 -9.37
CA ILE A 116 -7.19 6.78 -7.95
C ILE A 116 -6.07 6.09 -7.16
N HIS A 117 -5.30 6.86 -6.42
CA HIS A 117 -4.24 6.31 -5.58
C HIS A 117 -4.85 5.56 -4.38
N LEU A 118 -4.40 4.34 -4.13
CA LEU A 118 -4.82 3.54 -2.97
C LEU A 118 -3.86 3.73 -1.81
N VAL A 119 -2.70 3.08 -1.87
CA VAL A 119 -1.73 3.11 -0.78
C VAL A 119 -0.30 3.08 -1.30
N LEU A 120 0.59 3.76 -0.58
CA LEU A 120 2.02 3.71 -0.74
C LEU A 120 2.59 2.62 0.19
N ILE A 121 3.50 1.78 -0.33
CA ILE A 121 4.20 0.74 0.43
C ILE A 121 5.68 1.10 0.47
N SER A 122 6.15 1.65 1.58
CA SER A 122 7.56 1.99 1.78
C SER A 122 8.41 0.73 1.95
N MET A 123 9.59 0.71 1.31
CA MET A 123 10.49 -0.43 1.28
C MET A 123 11.88 -0.06 1.80
N ASN A 124 12.54 -0.98 2.52
CA ASN A 124 13.96 -0.87 2.81
C ASN A 124 14.81 -1.44 1.66
N LYS A 125 16.13 -1.28 1.74
CA LYS A 125 17.09 -1.78 0.74
C LYS A 125 17.13 -3.30 0.63
N GLU A 126 16.76 -3.98 1.70
CA GLU A 126 16.69 -5.43 1.81
C GLU A 126 15.44 -5.99 1.13
N GLY A 127 14.51 -5.12 0.67
CA GLY A 127 13.25 -5.48 0.01
C GLY A 127 12.15 -5.88 1.00
N GLU A 128 12.23 -5.39 2.23
CA GLU A 128 11.20 -5.59 3.25
C GLU A 128 10.29 -4.36 3.32
N PRO A 129 8.97 -4.52 3.49
CA PRO A 129 8.05 -3.42 3.67
C PRO A 129 8.23 -2.82 5.07
N ILE A 130 8.26 -1.48 5.18
CA ILE A 130 8.53 -0.77 6.43
C ILE A 130 7.43 0.18 6.88
N ALA A 131 6.57 0.63 5.96
CA ALA A 131 5.41 1.46 6.27
C ALA A 131 4.34 1.37 5.18
N LEU A 132 3.12 1.76 5.52
CA LEU A 132 2.00 1.98 4.61
C LEU A 132 1.50 3.41 4.83
N ALA A 133 1.21 4.12 3.74
CA ALA A 133 0.77 5.51 3.84
C ALA A 133 -0.22 5.88 2.73
N THR A 134 -1.05 6.89 2.99
CA THR A 134 -1.78 7.59 1.92
C THR A 134 -1.06 8.89 1.59
N VAL A 135 -1.04 9.24 0.32
CA VAL A 135 -0.38 10.45 -0.17
C VAL A 135 -1.39 11.52 -0.56
N ASN A 136 -0.94 12.76 -0.60
CA ASN A 136 -1.73 13.87 -1.09
C ASN A 136 -1.83 13.83 -2.63
N ARG A 137 -2.91 14.34 -3.19
CA ARG A 137 -3.20 14.36 -4.62
C ARG A 137 -2.08 14.94 -5.48
N TRP A 138 -1.42 16.01 -5.06
CA TRP A 138 -0.34 16.64 -5.83
C TRP A 138 0.87 15.71 -6.07
N VAL A 139 1.00 14.63 -5.29
CA VAL A 139 2.11 13.66 -5.43
C VAL A 139 1.95 12.80 -6.67
N THR A 140 0.74 12.39 -6.96
CA THR A 140 0.40 11.40 -7.99
C THR A 140 -0.53 11.94 -9.09
N ASP A 141 -1.02 13.17 -8.92
CA ASP A 141 -2.02 13.81 -9.81
C ASP A 141 -3.26 12.92 -10.03
N ASP A 142 -3.66 12.22 -8.97
CA ASP A 142 -4.78 11.30 -8.97
C ASP A 142 -6.11 11.99 -8.60
N LYS A 143 -7.21 11.29 -8.87
CA LYS A 143 -8.53 11.73 -8.47
C LYS A 143 -8.79 11.41 -7.01
N TYR A 144 -9.11 12.44 -6.21
CA TYR A 144 -9.55 12.22 -4.84
C TYR A 144 -10.92 11.55 -4.81
N VAL A 145 -11.04 10.50 -4.01
CA VAL A 145 -12.28 9.84 -3.64
C VAL A 145 -12.31 9.57 -2.13
N LYS A 146 -13.51 9.47 -1.55
CA LYS A 146 -13.69 9.22 -0.11
C LYS A 146 -13.23 7.80 0.28
N ALA A 147 -12.94 7.64 1.58
CA ALA A 147 -12.47 6.39 2.18
C ALA A 147 -13.35 5.18 1.83
N ASP A 148 -14.67 5.31 1.87
CA ASP A 148 -15.58 4.19 1.55
C ASP A 148 -15.39 3.67 0.11
N LEU A 149 -15.15 4.57 -0.86
CA LEU A 149 -14.90 4.15 -2.23
C LEU A 149 -13.49 3.54 -2.38
N LEU A 150 -12.49 4.06 -1.66
CA LEU A 150 -11.15 3.44 -1.63
C LEU A 150 -11.19 2.02 -1.05
N LYS A 151 -11.99 1.79 -0.01
CA LYS A 151 -12.19 0.45 0.57
C LYS A 151 -12.74 -0.52 -0.46
N ASN A 152 -13.73 -0.08 -1.27
CA ASN A 152 -14.29 -0.90 -2.34
C ASN A 152 -13.22 -1.25 -3.40
N TYR A 153 -12.43 -0.26 -3.86
CA TYR A 153 -11.33 -0.53 -4.79
C TYR A 153 -10.27 -1.46 -4.19
N LEU A 154 -9.97 -1.31 -2.91
CA LEU A 154 -9.02 -2.22 -2.24
C LEU A 154 -9.57 -3.65 -2.12
N ASP A 155 -10.88 -3.81 -1.88
CA ASP A 155 -11.53 -5.12 -1.81
C ASP A 155 -11.48 -5.86 -3.14
N GLU A 156 -11.59 -5.12 -4.22
CA GLU A 156 -11.58 -5.64 -5.60
C GLU A 156 -10.18 -5.70 -6.20
N PHE A 157 -9.14 -5.26 -5.46
CA PHE A 157 -7.77 -5.20 -5.99
C PHE A 157 -7.31 -6.58 -6.48
N GLN A 158 -7.09 -6.68 -7.78
CA GLN A 158 -6.61 -7.88 -8.44
C GLN A 158 -5.78 -7.52 -9.67
N MET A 159 -4.60 -8.10 -9.79
CA MET A 159 -3.74 -7.98 -10.96
C MET A 159 -3.23 -9.36 -11.39
N ASN A 160 -3.13 -9.57 -12.69
CA ASN A 160 -2.53 -10.78 -13.23
C ASN A 160 -1.01 -10.77 -12.99
N PRO A 161 -0.42 -11.72 -12.24
CA PRO A 161 1.02 -11.77 -12.02
C PRO A 161 1.85 -11.94 -13.31
N ASP A 162 1.27 -12.51 -14.36
CA ASP A 162 1.93 -12.74 -15.64
C ASP A 162 2.19 -11.43 -16.44
N LEU A 163 1.70 -10.28 -15.98
CA LEU A 163 1.99 -8.97 -16.57
C LEU A 163 3.44 -8.52 -16.40
N PHE A 164 4.17 -9.15 -15.49
CA PHE A 164 5.57 -8.86 -15.26
C PHE A 164 6.41 -10.14 -15.21
N VAL A 165 7.61 -10.08 -15.77
CA VAL A 165 8.51 -11.25 -15.89
C VAL A 165 8.82 -11.88 -14.52
N GLU A 166 9.00 -11.06 -13.48
CA GLU A 166 9.12 -11.51 -12.11
C GLU A 166 7.76 -11.42 -11.39
N LYS A 167 6.95 -12.43 -11.58
CA LYS A 167 5.57 -12.52 -11.06
C LYS A 167 5.45 -12.21 -9.57
N ARG A 168 6.47 -12.59 -8.78
CA ARG A 168 6.51 -12.39 -7.33
C ARG A 168 6.44 -10.92 -6.92
N VAL A 169 6.77 -9.97 -7.81
CA VAL A 169 6.60 -8.53 -7.55
C VAL A 169 5.12 -8.17 -7.46
N VAL A 170 4.31 -8.61 -8.43
CA VAL A 170 2.87 -8.37 -8.43
C VAL A 170 2.19 -9.12 -7.29
N GLU A 171 2.57 -10.39 -7.07
CA GLU A 171 2.07 -11.21 -5.96
C GLU A 171 2.43 -10.61 -4.60
N PHE A 172 3.62 -10.05 -4.44
CA PHE A 172 4.04 -9.37 -3.22
C PHE A 172 3.13 -8.21 -2.88
N VAL A 173 2.90 -7.29 -3.82
CA VAL A 173 2.01 -6.13 -3.61
C VAL A 173 0.59 -6.61 -3.27
N TYR A 174 0.02 -7.54 -4.06
CA TYR A 174 -1.28 -8.12 -3.80
C TYR A 174 -1.39 -8.71 -2.38
N ASN A 175 -0.38 -9.48 -1.96
CA ASN A 175 -0.39 -10.10 -0.63
C ASN A 175 -0.20 -9.08 0.51
N ILE A 176 0.57 -7.99 0.31
CA ILE A 176 0.67 -6.90 1.29
C ILE A 176 -0.69 -6.21 1.47
N LEU A 177 -1.36 -5.84 0.38
CA LEU A 177 -2.66 -5.17 0.46
C LEU A 177 -3.70 -6.02 1.21
N ASN A 178 -3.73 -7.32 0.94
CA ASN A 178 -4.65 -8.23 1.63
C ASN A 178 -4.22 -8.56 3.07
N ALA A 179 -2.93 -8.67 3.35
CA ALA A 179 -2.40 -8.96 4.69
C ALA A 179 -2.66 -7.83 5.68
N TYR A 180 -2.71 -6.59 5.19
CA TYR A 180 -2.88 -5.38 5.98
C TYR A 180 -4.16 -4.61 5.64
N LYS A 181 -5.15 -5.27 5.06
CA LYS A 181 -6.39 -4.67 4.60
C LYS A 181 -7.06 -3.78 5.66
N GLU A 182 -7.26 -4.27 6.86
CA GLU A 182 -7.89 -3.53 7.96
C GLU A 182 -7.06 -2.29 8.36
N THR A 183 -5.74 -2.42 8.40
CA THR A 183 -4.84 -1.28 8.67
C THR A 183 -4.96 -0.22 7.57
N ILE A 184 -5.06 -0.64 6.31
CA ILE A 184 -5.23 0.28 5.17
C ILE A 184 -6.60 0.97 5.23
N TYR A 185 -7.64 0.29 5.66
CA TYR A 185 -8.95 0.90 5.90
C TYR A 185 -8.87 2.01 6.94
N GLU A 186 -8.17 1.75 8.06
CA GLU A 186 -7.94 2.77 9.09
C GLU A 186 -7.14 3.97 8.54
N LEU A 187 -6.18 3.74 7.63
CA LEU A 187 -5.45 4.83 6.98
C LEU A 187 -6.37 5.67 6.10
N PHE A 188 -7.28 5.07 5.35
CA PHE A 188 -8.26 5.80 4.54
C PHE A 188 -9.18 6.66 5.41
N ASP A 189 -9.67 6.11 6.51
CA ASP A 189 -10.52 6.87 7.45
C ASP A 189 -9.75 8.04 8.10
N LYS A 190 -8.52 7.82 8.58
CA LYS A 190 -7.64 8.85 9.13
C LYS A 190 -7.32 9.94 8.12
N ARG A 191 -7.09 9.57 6.86
CA ARG A 191 -6.89 10.53 5.77
C ARG A 191 -8.08 11.45 5.61
N ASP A 192 -9.28 10.91 5.56
CA ASP A 192 -10.50 11.69 5.38
C ASP A 192 -10.80 12.58 6.60
N GLU A 193 -10.53 12.10 7.82
CA GLU A 193 -10.60 12.92 9.05
C GLU A 193 -9.60 14.07 9.00
N TRP A 194 -8.34 13.81 8.60
CA TRP A 194 -7.31 14.83 8.48
C TRP A 194 -7.69 15.89 7.44
N ILE A 195 -8.19 15.49 6.25
CA ILE A 195 -8.66 16.42 5.21
C ILE A 195 -9.79 17.29 5.74
N LYS A 196 -10.76 16.71 6.43
CA LYS A 196 -11.87 17.45 7.04
C LYS A 196 -11.38 18.49 8.03
N ASP A 197 -10.42 18.13 8.89
CA ASP A 197 -9.85 19.03 9.87
C ASP A 197 -9.03 20.15 9.22
N TYR A 198 -8.30 19.84 8.15
CA TYR A 198 -7.58 20.84 7.37
C TYR A 198 -8.55 21.86 6.74
N VAL A 199 -9.62 21.39 6.09
CA VAL A 199 -10.64 22.25 5.47
C VAL A 199 -11.32 23.15 6.52
N ASN A 200 -11.66 22.62 7.69
CA ASN A 200 -12.25 23.40 8.76
C ASN A 200 -11.34 24.52 9.28
N LYS A 201 -10.02 24.34 9.24
CA LYS A 201 -9.04 25.33 9.71
C LYS A 201 -8.65 26.34 8.64
N ASN A 202 -8.52 25.90 7.39
CA ASN A 202 -7.94 26.69 6.30
C ASN A 202 -8.97 27.20 5.27
N PHE A 203 -10.22 26.71 5.33
CA PHE A 203 -11.32 27.05 4.43
C PHE A 203 -11.05 26.73 2.95
N ASN A 204 -10.09 25.85 2.67
CA ASN A 204 -9.74 25.31 1.36
C ASN A 204 -9.27 23.86 1.47
N GLU A 205 -9.25 23.15 0.35
CA GLU A 205 -8.79 21.77 0.30
C GLU A 205 -7.25 21.68 0.29
N PRO A 206 -6.65 20.60 0.88
CA PRO A 206 -5.19 20.46 0.98
C PRO A 206 -4.51 19.95 -0.29
N PHE A 207 -5.25 19.66 -1.36
CA PHE A 207 -4.79 18.84 -2.48
C PHE A 207 -3.60 19.40 -3.25
N GLU A 208 -3.37 20.71 -3.18
CA GLU A 208 -2.20 21.37 -3.78
C GLU A 208 -1.20 21.88 -2.74
N ASP A 209 -1.42 21.58 -1.45
CA ASP A 209 -0.52 22.03 -0.38
C ASP A 209 0.71 21.14 -0.31
N ARG A 210 1.84 21.67 -0.79
CA ARG A 210 3.12 20.97 -0.91
C ARG A 210 3.82 20.69 0.44
N GLU A 211 3.32 21.25 1.55
CA GLU A 211 3.84 20.95 2.89
C GLU A 211 3.39 19.56 3.38
N TYR A 212 2.32 19.03 2.79
CA TYR A 212 1.74 17.73 3.18
C TYR A 212 1.80 16.72 2.04
N GLU A 213 2.83 15.90 2.03
CA GLU A 213 2.98 14.77 1.11
C GLU A 213 2.20 13.55 1.60
N ILE A 214 2.32 13.23 2.89
CA ILE A 214 1.65 12.10 3.53
C ILE A 214 0.47 12.61 4.34
N LEU A 215 -0.70 12.03 4.12
CA LEU A 215 -1.94 12.38 4.83
C LEU A 215 -2.25 11.42 5.98
N SER A 216 -1.85 10.14 5.87
CA SER A 216 -1.93 9.15 6.97
C SER A 216 -0.84 8.10 6.83
N GLU A 217 -0.32 7.62 7.98
CA GLU A 217 0.73 6.59 8.07
C GLU A 217 0.52 5.72 9.32
#